data_1fdc4aae7ebd31c914f6c4e8d44d3185
#
_entry.id   1fdc4aae7ebd31c914f6c4e8d44d3185
#
_cell.length_a   1.000
_cell.length_b   1.000
_cell.length_c   1.000
_cell.angle_alpha   90.00
_cell.angle_beta   90.00
_cell.angle_gamma   90.00
#
_symmetry.space_group_name_H-M   'P 1'
#
loop_
_entity.id
_entity.type
_entity.pdbx_description
1 polymer ?
#
loop_
_entity_poly.entity_id
_entity_poly.type
_entity_poly.pdbx_seq_one_letter_code
_entity_poly.pdbx_strand_id
1 'polypeptide(L)'
;MFRSLGLFLRYLDLAYPARPADYSGYRAALAAKLREPGRMAEFLKTFKSTPADAEKQLPHIRCPALVLMGTADPDFAGPQAEGDAIVAAMPGGAGTVAMVDGAGHYPHAQSPEAVAELVIPFLKEHAGA
;
A
#
# COMPACT_ATOMS: atom_id res chain seq x y z
N MET A 1 -1.69 -9.44 14.62
CA MET A 1 -1.98 -8.15 15.28
C MET A 1 -0.76 -7.71 16.10
N PHE A 2 -0.25 -6.51 15.88
CA PHE A 2 0.93 -6.02 16.60
C PHE A 2 0.59 -5.79 18.08
N ARG A 3 1.31 -6.47 18.97
CA ARG A 3 1.13 -6.32 20.43
C ARG A 3 2.14 -5.36 21.04
N SER A 4 3.16 -4.92 20.27
CA SER A 4 4.21 -4.04 20.73
C SER A 4 4.83 -3.25 19.58
N LEU A 5 5.44 -2.11 19.90
CA LEU A 5 6.23 -1.30 18.98
C LEU A 5 7.32 -2.12 18.27
N GLY A 6 8.00 -3.00 19.01
CA GLY A 6 9.06 -3.84 18.43
C GLY A 6 8.55 -4.76 17.32
N LEU A 7 7.40 -5.39 17.50
CA LEU A 7 6.78 -6.23 16.46
C LEU A 7 6.35 -5.40 15.24
N PHE A 8 5.80 -4.21 15.47
CA PHE A 8 5.45 -3.31 14.37
C PHE A 8 6.68 -2.86 13.57
N LEU A 9 7.78 -2.50 14.25
CA LEU A 9 9.01 -2.09 13.56
C LEU A 9 9.65 -3.25 12.77
N ARG A 10 9.52 -4.50 13.25
CA ARG A 10 9.94 -5.68 12.48
C ARG A 10 9.09 -5.90 11.24
N TYR A 11 7.78 -5.73 11.35
CA TYR A 11 6.88 -5.77 10.18
C TYR A 11 7.25 -4.66 9.19
N LEU A 12 7.49 -3.44 9.68
CA LEU A 12 7.88 -2.31 8.83
C LEU A 12 9.17 -2.64 8.04
N ASP A 13 10.14 -3.31 8.69
CA ASP A 13 11.36 -3.76 8.03
C ASP A 13 11.09 -4.80 6.91
N LEU A 14 10.05 -5.62 7.04
CA LEU A 14 9.60 -6.56 6.00
C LEU A 14 8.80 -5.86 4.89
N ALA A 15 7.99 -4.87 5.25
CA ALA A 15 7.19 -4.10 4.31
C ALA A 15 8.04 -3.19 3.40
N TYR A 16 9.31 -2.97 3.75
CA TYR A 16 10.30 -2.22 2.97
C TYR A 16 11.50 -3.10 2.54
N PRO A 17 11.32 -4.11 1.67
CA PRO A 17 12.44 -4.90 1.16
C PRO A 17 13.45 -4.04 0.38
N ALA A 18 12.98 -3.13 -0.46
CA ALA A 18 13.77 -2.08 -1.10
C ALA A 18 13.69 -0.80 -0.24
N ARG A 19 14.70 -0.55 0.57
CA ARG A 19 14.71 0.59 1.50
C ARG A 19 15.16 1.88 0.83
N PRO A 20 14.35 2.97 0.88
CA PRO A 20 14.81 4.29 0.44
C PRO A 20 15.98 4.79 1.32
N ALA A 21 16.74 5.75 0.80
CA ALA A 21 17.95 6.24 1.46
C ALA A 21 17.71 6.82 2.86
N ASP A 22 16.54 7.40 3.09
CA ASP A 22 16.13 8.02 4.35
C ASP A 22 15.40 7.05 5.31
N TYR A 23 15.24 5.77 4.93
CA TYR A 23 14.46 4.79 5.70
C TYR A 23 14.86 4.69 7.16
N SER A 24 16.15 4.73 7.47
CA SER A 24 16.62 4.64 8.86
C SER A 24 16.16 5.83 9.71
N GLY A 25 16.20 7.03 9.14
CA GLY A 25 15.68 8.27 9.76
C GLY A 25 14.17 8.22 9.95
N TYR A 26 13.43 7.84 8.91
CA TYR A 26 11.99 7.64 8.96
C TYR A 26 11.60 6.64 10.06
N ARG A 27 12.24 5.46 10.08
CA ARG A 27 11.97 4.41 11.07
C ARG A 27 12.23 4.89 12.50
N ALA A 28 13.32 5.64 12.73
CA ALA A 28 13.66 6.19 14.03
C ALA A 28 12.64 7.25 14.48
N ALA A 29 12.26 8.17 13.60
CA ALA A 29 11.25 9.20 13.86
C ALA A 29 9.88 8.59 14.18
N LEU A 30 9.45 7.58 13.41
CA LEU A 30 8.22 6.84 13.66
C LEU A 30 8.23 6.13 15.02
N ALA A 31 9.35 5.47 15.36
CA ALA A 31 9.51 4.83 16.64
C ALA A 31 9.46 5.83 17.81
N ALA A 32 10.07 6.99 17.66
CA ALA A 32 10.00 8.07 18.66
C ALA A 32 8.56 8.56 18.83
N LYS A 33 7.85 8.78 17.71
CA LYS A 33 6.46 9.23 17.71
C LYS A 33 5.53 8.23 18.40
N LEU A 34 5.68 6.95 18.13
CA LEU A 34 4.85 5.90 18.74
C LEU A 34 5.15 5.66 20.23
N ARG A 35 6.32 6.12 20.75
CA ARG A 35 6.63 6.11 22.18
C ARG A 35 5.98 7.25 22.96
N GLU A 36 5.49 8.29 22.30
CA GLU A 36 4.76 9.36 22.99
C GLU A 36 3.55 8.78 23.73
N PRO A 37 3.17 9.38 24.90
CA PRO A 37 2.03 8.89 25.68
C PRO A 37 0.76 8.79 24.83
N GLY A 38 0.10 7.64 24.88
CA GLY A 38 -1.15 7.37 24.19
C GLY A 38 -1.02 7.03 22.69
N ARG A 39 0.08 7.39 22.00
CA ARG A 39 0.21 7.19 20.55
C ARG A 39 0.12 5.73 20.11
N MET A 40 0.83 4.85 20.79
CA MET A 40 0.76 3.41 20.46
C MET A 40 -0.63 2.84 20.68
N ALA A 41 -1.36 3.29 21.70
CA ALA A 41 -2.73 2.85 21.96
C ALA A 41 -3.69 3.29 20.83
N GLU A 42 -3.58 4.54 20.36
CA GLU A 42 -4.36 5.03 19.23
C GLU A 42 -3.99 4.30 17.92
N PHE A 43 -2.70 4.13 17.67
CA PHE A 43 -2.22 3.38 16.50
C PHE A 43 -2.81 1.95 16.45
N LEU A 44 -2.85 1.25 17.59
CA LEU A 44 -3.43 -0.09 17.65
C LEU A 44 -4.92 -0.16 17.36
N LYS A 45 -5.65 0.96 17.48
CA LYS A 45 -7.07 1.03 17.11
C LYS A 45 -7.28 0.92 15.60
N THR A 46 -6.32 1.37 14.78
CA THR A 46 -6.41 1.28 13.30
C THR A 46 -6.51 -0.17 12.82
N PHE A 47 -5.90 -1.12 13.55
CA PHE A 47 -5.98 -2.55 13.21
C PHE A 47 -7.31 -3.23 13.59
N LYS A 48 -8.24 -2.49 14.19
CA LYS A 48 -9.59 -2.97 14.48
C LYS A 48 -10.57 -2.69 13.33
N SER A 49 -10.17 -1.85 12.38
CA SER A 49 -10.95 -1.62 11.17
C SER A 49 -10.87 -2.84 10.24
N THR A 50 -11.89 -3.02 9.43
CA THR A 50 -11.92 -4.04 8.38
C THR A 50 -12.07 -3.36 7.01
N PRO A 51 -11.40 -3.83 5.96
CA PRO A 51 -11.58 -3.33 4.60
C PRO A 51 -12.91 -3.78 3.95
N ALA A 52 -13.69 -4.64 4.61
CA ALA A 52 -14.89 -5.25 4.04
C ALA A 52 -15.93 -4.24 3.52
N ASP A 53 -16.01 -3.04 4.12
CA ASP A 53 -16.93 -2.01 3.64
C ASP A 53 -16.38 -1.29 2.40
N ALA A 54 -15.06 -1.14 2.26
CA ALA A 54 -14.41 -0.63 1.06
C ALA A 54 -14.54 -1.65 -0.10
N GLU A 55 -14.33 -2.93 0.17
CA GLU A 55 -14.51 -4.00 -0.82
C GLU A 55 -15.90 -3.99 -1.45
N LYS A 56 -16.95 -3.81 -0.66
CA LYS A 56 -18.34 -3.68 -1.14
C LYS A 56 -18.56 -2.48 -2.08
N GLN A 57 -17.66 -1.49 -2.09
CA GLN A 57 -17.75 -0.32 -2.97
C GLN A 57 -17.06 -0.53 -4.32
N LEU A 58 -16.21 -1.55 -4.47
CA LEU A 58 -15.52 -1.81 -5.74
C LEU A 58 -16.47 -1.91 -6.95
N PRO A 59 -17.65 -2.59 -6.87
CA PRO A 59 -18.62 -2.63 -7.97
C PRO A 59 -19.25 -1.27 -8.31
N HIS A 60 -19.08 -0.27 -7.47
CA HIS A 60 -19.64 1.06 -7.65
C HIS A 60 -18.64 2.11 -8.15
N ILE A 61 -17.41 1.73 -8.42
CA ILE A 61 -16.39 2.61 -9.00
C ILE A 61 -16.85 3.08 -10.37
N ARG A 62 -16.74 4.40 -10.61
CA ARG A 62 -17.21 5.07 -11.84
C ARG A 62 -16.11 5.86 -12.57
N CYS A 63 -14.88 5.72 -12.13
CA CYS A 63 -13.72 6.37 -12.73
C CYS A 63 -12.67 5.30 -13.07
N PRO A 64 -11.78 5.60 -14.02
CA PRO A 64 -10.60 4.75 -14.24
C PRO A 64 -9.78 4.59 -12.96
N ALA A 65 -9.29 3.39 -12.71
CA ALA A 65 -8.52 3.04 -11.52
C ALA A 65 -7.25 2.27 -11.88
N LEU A 66 -6.11 2.72 -11.37
CA LEU A 66 -4.84 2.01 -11.47
C LEU A 66 -4.50 1.41 -10.10
N VAL A 67 -4.45 0.09 -10.03
CA VAL A 67 -4.07 -0.67 -8.84
C VAL A 67 -2.58 -1.01 -8.94
N LEU A 68 -1.77 -0.42 -8.07
CA LEU A 68 -0.33 -0.66 -8.01
C LEU A 68 -0.02 -1.63 -6.88
N MET A 69 0.65 -2.75 -7.20
CA MET A 69 1.04 -3.76 -6.23
C MET A 69 2.56 -3.97 -6.28
N GLY A 70 3.19 -4.04 -5.12
CA GLY A 70 4.59 -4.45 -5.02
C GLY A 70 4.72 -5.98 -5.12
N THR A 71 5.65 -6.49 -5.93
CA THR A 71 5.83 -7.95 -6.10
C THR A 71 6.31 -8.66 -4.84
N ALA A 72 6.91 -7.91 -3.89
CA ALA A 72 7.42 -8.40 -2.62
C ALA A 72 6.61 -7.92 -1.40
N ASP A 73 5.32 -7.56 -1.60
CA ASP A 73 4.44 -7.13 -0.50
C ASP A 73 4.16 -8.29 0.46
N PRO A 74 4.58 -8.20 1.75
CA PRO A 74 4.41 -9.28 2.71
C PRO A 74 2.97 -9.50 3.18
N ASP A 75 2.06 -8.59 2.88
CA ASP A 75 0.66 -8.69 3.31
C ASP A 75 -0.15 -9.65 2.42
N PHE A 76 0.36 -9.98 1.24
CA PHE A 76 -0.30 -10.85 0.27
C PHE A 76 0.56 -12.05 -0.10
N ALA A 77 -0.03 -13.24 -0.06
CA ALA A 77 0.63 -14.45 -0.53
C ALA A 77 0.87 -14.44 -2.06
N GLY A 78 0.06 -13.67 -2.79
CA GLY A 78 0.16 -13.48 -4.23
C GLY A 78 -0.30 -12.06 -4.61
N PRO A 79 0.60 -11.06 -4.56
CA PRO A 79 0.22 -9.67 -4.82
C PRO A 79 -0.45 -9.44 -6.19
N GLN A 80 0.02 -10.13 -7.24
CA GLN A 80 -0.62 -10.06 -8.56
C GLN A 80 -2.07 -10.58 -8.50
N ALA A 81 -2.28 -11.74 -7.88
CA ALA A 81 -3.61 -12.35 -7.78
C ALA A 81 -4.58 -11.48 -6.97
N GLU A 82 -4.07 -10.80 -5.93
CA GLU A 82 -4.85 -9.83 -5.16
C GLU A 82 -5.24 -8.60 -6.00
N GLY A 83 -4.28 -8.02 -6.73
CA GLY A 83 -4.55 -6.93 -7.67
C GLY A 83 -5.59 -7.31 -8.72
N ASP A 84 -5.46 -8.48 -9.31
CA ASP A 84 -6.40 -9.02 -10.30
C ASP A 84 -7.81 -9.20 -9.71
N ALA A 85 -7.91 -9.69 -8.47
CA ALA A 85 -9.19 -9.84 -7.77
C ALA A 85 -9.85 -8.48 -7.48
N ILE A 86 -9.07 -7.47 -7.05
CA ILE A 86 -9.57 -6.11 -6.85
C ILE A 86 -10.15 -5.54 -8.15
N VAL A 87 -9.42 -5.65 -9.26
CA VAL A 87 -9.87 -5.15 -10.57
C VAL A 87 -11.08 -5.94 -11.08
N ALA A 88 -11.11 -7.26 -10.89
CA ALA A 88 -12.24 -8.09 -11.27
C ALA A 88 -13.55 -7.74 -10.53
N ALA A 89 -13.44 -7.19 -9.32
CA ALA A 89 -14.58 -6.71 -8.53
C ALA A 89 -15.09 -5.33 -8.98
N MET A 90 -14.36 -4.62 -9.83
CA MET A 90 -14.77 -3.33 -10.40
C MET A 90 -15.65 -3.53 -11.64
N PRO A 91 -16.42 -2.50 -12.08
CA PRO A 91 -17.10 -2.54 -13.38
C PRO A 91 -16.11 -2.83 -14.51
N GLY A 92 -16.55 -3.60 -15.50
CA GLY A 92 -15.67 -4.04 -16.59
C GLY A 92 -14.95 -2.88 -17.29
N GLY A 93 -13.62 -2.96 -17.36
CA GLY A 93 -12.76 -1.95 -17.95
C GLY A 93 -12.43 -0.74 -17.05
N ALA A 94 -12.95 -0.66 -15.84
CA ALA A 94 -12.65 0.46 -14.94
C ALA A 94 -11.26 0.35 -14.30
N GLY A 95 -10.76 -0.86 -14.06
CA GLY A 95 -9.50 -1.09 -13.36
C GLY A 95 -8.39 -1.69 -14.21
N THR A 96 -7.16 -1.33 -13.89
CA THR A 96 -5.93 -1.93 -14.45
C THR A 96 -4.97 -2.24 -13.31
N VAL A 97 -4.30 -3.39 -13.36
CA VAL A 97 -3.24 -3.76 -12.40
C VAL A 97 -1.88 -3.46 -13.00
N ALA A 98 -0.99 -2.89 -12.22
CA ALA A 98 0.42 -2.78 -12.55
C ALA A 98 1.28 -3.22 -11.36
N MET A 99 2.31 -4.00 -11.65
CA MET A 99 3.24 -4.51 -10.65
C MET A 99 4.50 -3.67 -10.58
N VAL A 100 4.97 -3.40 -9.36
CA VAL A 100 6.25 -2.74 -9.12
C VAL A 100 7.24 -3.78 -8.59
N ASP A 101 8.19 -4.17 -9.43
CA ASP A 101 9.10 -5.27 -9.12
C ASP A 101 10.02 -4.96 -7.94
N GLY A 102 10.18 -5.94 -7.06
CA GLY A 102 11.01 -5.84 -5.85
C GLY A 102 10.46 -4.90 -4.76
N ALA A 103 9.40 -4.14 -5.03
CA ALA A 103 8.77 -3.30 -4.01
C ALA A 103 7.87 -4.11 -3.06
N GLY A 104 7.83 -3.70 -1.80
CA GLY A 104 6.91 -4.23 -0.80
C GLY A 104 5.62 -3.42 -0.70
N HIS A 105 5.16 -3.22 0.54
CA HIS A 105 3.86 -2.59 0.83
C HIS A 105 3.77 -1.09 0.48
N TYR A 106 4.91 -0.44 0.26
CA TYR A 106 4.98 1.00 -0.01
C TYR A 106 5.74 1.29 -1.32
N PRO A 107 5.26 0.80 -2.49
CA PRO A 107 5.98 0.93 -3.76
C PRO A 107 6.33 2.38 -4.11
N HIS A 108 5.45 3.34 -3.81
CA HIS A 108 5.67 4.77 -4.05
C HIS A 108 6.85 5.36 -3.27
N ALA A 109 7.17 4.79 -2.10
CA ALA A 109 8.31 5.23 -1.30
C ALA A 109 9.59 4.45 -1.62
N GLN A 110 9.46 3.21 -2.11
CA GLN A 110 10.58 2.31 -2.37
C GLN A 110 11.14 2.46 -3.78
N SER A 111 10.26 2.75 -4.74
CA SER A 111 10.59 2.83 -6.18
C SER A 111 9.79 3.98 -6.82
N PRO A 112 10.01 5.25 -6.39
CA PRO A 112 9.19 6.37 -6.82
C PRO A 112 9.26 6.62 -8.33
N GLU A 113 10.42 6.39 -8.97
CA GLU A 113 10.59 6.52 -10.40
C GLU A 113 9.74 5.49 -11.16
N ALA A 114 9.79 4.22 -10.78
CA ALA A 114 9.00 3.16 -11.39
C ALA A 114 7.49 3.40 -11.21
N VAL A 115 7.08 3.88 -10.03
CA VAL A 115 5.69 4.28 -9.80
C VAL A 115 5.29 5.46 -10.68
N ALA A 116 6.15 6.47 -10.83
CA ALA A 116 5.88 7.63 -11.68
C ALA A 116 5.74 7.23 -13.17
N GLU A 117 6.55 6.29 -13.65
CA GLU A 117 6.47 5.76 -15.01
C GLU A 117 5.13 5.06 -15.30
N LEU A 118 4.47 4.50 -14.30
CA LEU A 118 3.15 3.88 -14.42
C LEU A 118 2.02 4.89 -14.24
N VAL A 119 2.13 5.78 -13.25
CA VAL A 119 1.07 6.71 -12.88
C VAL A 119 0.92 7.86 -13.87
N ILE A 120 2.03 8.43 -14.35
CA ILE A 120 1.98 9.61 -15.23
C ILE A 120 1.28 9.32 -16.56
N PRO A 121 1.57 8.21 -17.29
CA PRO A 121 0.81 7.85 -18.48
C PRO A 121 -0.66 7.63 -18.20
N PHE A 122 -1.00 6.88 -17.14
CA PHE A 122 -2.38 6.64 -16.73
C PHE A 122 -3.15 7.95 -16.50
N LEU A 123 -2.56 8.88 -15.76
CA LEU A 123 -3.19 10.18 -15.52
C LEU A 123 -3.37 11.00 -16.82
N LYS A 124 -2.39 10.96 -17.74
CA LYS A 124 -2.48 11.66 -19.04
C LYS A 124 -3.57 11.08 -19.92
N GLU A 125 -3.72 9.76 -19.95
CA GLU A 125 -4.74 9.06 -20.71
C GLU A 125 -6.15 9.40 -20.24
N HIS A 126 -6.31 9.56 -18.93
CA HIS A 126 -7.61 9.82 -18.30
C HIS A 126 -7.82 11.27 -17.84
N ALA A 127 -6.91 12.20 -18.19
CA ALA A 127 -7.07 13.63 -17.89
C ALA A 127 -8.25 14.20 -18.69
N GLY A 128 -9.35 14.48 -18.00
CA GLY A 128 -10.57 15.00 -18.61
C GLY A 128 -11.72 13.98 -18.76
N ALA A 129 -11.52 12.77 -18.20
CA ALA A 129 -12.58 11.78 -18.06
C ALA A 129 -13.50 12.06 -16.86
#